data_771c119e9c377d87e07f78121c3c9a34
#
_entry.id   771c119e9c377d87e07f78121c3c9a34
#
_cell.length_a   1.000
_cell.length_b   1.000
_cell.length_c   1.000
_cell.angle_alpha   90.00
_cell.angle_beta   90.00
_cell.angle_gamma   90.00
#
_symmetry.space_group_name_H-M   'P 1'
#
loop_
_entity.id
_entity.type
_entity.pdbx_description
1 polymer ?
#
loop_
_entity_poly.entity_id
_entity_poly.type
_entity_poly.pdbx_seq_one_letter_code
_entity_poly.pdbx_strand_id
1 'polypeptide(L)'
;MRIAYNDNEGLKILIPAIDIDIKIIADKDVPSGLYYKLVKESELPSRDTRNFWTMEIDKYNADGIGLTKEEFYKKYPEYQGWAVQ
;
A
#
# COMPACT_ATOMS: atom_id res chain seq x y z
N MET A 1 6.76 -2.20 9.46
CA MET A 1 6.61 -1.56 8.14
C MET A 1 5.20 -1.04 7.94
N ARG A 2 5.07 0.04 7.22
CA ARG A 2 3.79 0.62 6.82
C ARG A 2 3.76 0.74 5.31
N ILE A 3 2.57 0.90 4.75
CA ILE A 3 2.36 1.03 3.31
C ILE A 3 1.89 2.45 3.04
N ALA A 4 2.62 3.18 2.20
CA ALA A 4 2.27 4.56 1.85
C ALA A 4 1.85 4.64 0.38
N TYR A 5 0.75 5.34 0.10
CA TYR A 5 0.31 5.61 -1.26
C TYR A 5 -0.43 6.94 -1.32
N ASN A 6 -0.51 7.52 -2.50
CA ASN A 6 -1.25 8.75 -2.73
C ASN A 6 -2.55 8.44 -3.46
N ASP A 7 -3.66 9.00 -2.97
CA ASP A 7 -4.93 8.96 -3.68
C ASP A 7 -5.39 10.40 -3.99
N ASN A 8 -6.65 10.58 -4.36
CA ASN A 8 -7.20 11.90 -4.70
C ASN A 8 -7.18 12.89 -3.53
N GLU A 9 -7.14 12.38 -2.32
CA GLU A 9 -7.19 13.20 -1.11
C GLU A 9 -5.82 13.45 -0.50
N GLY A 10 -4.77 12.81 -1.04
CA GLY A 10 -3.41 12.97 -0.57
C GLY A 10 -2.78 11.67 -0.12
N LEU A 11 -1.79 11.77 0.76
CA LEU A 11 -1.04 10.62 1.24
C LEU A 11 -1.85 9.80 2.24
N LYS A 12 -1.90 8.49 2.01
CA LYS A 12 -2.54 7.52 2.90
C LYS A 12 -1.51 6.54 3.42
N ILE A 13 -1.65 6.15 4.67
CA ILE A 13 -0.78 5.17 5.32
C ILE A 13 -1.63 3.99 5.77
N LEU A 14 -1.28 2.80 5.27
CA LEU A 14 -1.94 1.57 5.68
C LEU A 14 -1.10 0.85 6.72
N ILE A 15 -1.76 0.39 7.77
CA ILE A 15 -1.16 -0.39 8.84
C ILE A 15 -1.59 -1.84 8.65
N PRO A 16 -0.65 -2.77 8.36
CA PRO A 16 -1.04 -4.18 8.20
C PRO A 16 -1.66 -4.73 9.47
N ALA A 17 -2.81 -5.38 9.33
CA ALA A 17 -3.57 -5.93 10.46
C ALA A 17 -3.37 -7.43 10.64
N ILE A 18 -2.72 -8.09 9.69
CA ILE A 18 -2.50 -9.54 9.71
C ILE A 18 -1.04 -9.84 9.46
N ASP A 19 -0.61 -11.01 9.94
CA ASP A 19 0.80 -11.41 9.90
C ASP A 19 1.10 -12.22 8.64
N ILE A 20 1.07 -11.56 7.50
CA ILE A 20 1.53 -12.10 6.22
C ILE A 20 2.49 -11.11 5.58
N ASP A 21 3.12 -11.49 4.49
CA ASP A 21 4.05 -10.62 3.79
C ASP A 21 3.39 -9.26 3.48
N ILE A 22 4.03 -8.18 3.91
CA ILE A 22 3.49 -6.84 3.73
C ILE A 22 3.24 -6.48 2.26
N LYS A 23 4.03 -7.03 1.36
CA LYS A 23 3.85 -6.79 -0.07
C LYS A 23 2.55 -7.40 -0.59
N ILE A 24 2.16 -8.55 -0.05
CA ILE A 24 0.87 -9.18 -0.38
C ILE A 24 -0.27 -8.28 0.11
N ILE A 25 -0.14 -7.76 1.33
CA ILE A 25 -1.14 -6.84 1.89
C ILE A 25 -1.24 -5.58 1.03
N ALA A 26 -0.11 -5.02 0.63
CA ALA A 26 -0.09 -3.81 -0.21
C ALA A 26 -0.73 -4.07 -1.56
N ASP A 27 -0.38 -5.17 -2.22
CA ASP A 27 -0.97 -5.52 -3.51
C ASP A 27 -2.50 -5.69 -3.41
N LYS A 28 -2.97 -6.14 -2.25
CA LYS A 28 -4.39 -6.40 -2.00
C LYS A 28 -5.15 -5.13 -1.62
N ASP A 29 -4.59 -4.31 -0.73
CA ASP A 29 -5.30 -3.22 -0.07
C ASP A 29 -5.08 -1.84 -0.71
N VAL A 30 -3.98 -1.62 -1.42
CA VAL A 30 -3.79 -0.38 -2.15
C VAL A 30 -4.74 -0.35 -3.35
N PRO A 31 -5.47 0.74 -3.58
CA PRO A 31 -6.38 0.81 -4.73
C PRO A 31 -5.67 0.49 -6.04
N SER A 32 -6.32 -0.26 -6.92
CA SER A 32 -5.71 -0.70 -8.17
C SER A 32 -5.24 0.48 -9.01
N GLY A 33 -4.05 0.36 -9.58
CA GLY A 33 -3.47 1.39 -10.41
C GLY A 33 -2.66 2.44 -9.64
N LEU A 34 -2.69 2.44 -8.31
CA LEU A 34 -1.91 3.38 -7.50
C LEU A 34 -0.60 2.74 -7.07
N TYR A 35 0.49 3.47 -7.22
CA TYR A 35 1.80 3.03 -6.75
C TYR A 35 1.90 3.17 -5.23
N TYR A 36 2.62 2.26 -4.60
CA TYR A 36 2.83 2.31 -3.15
C TYR A 36 4.30 2.17 -2.81
N LYS A 37 4.64 2.61 -1.60
CA LYS A 37 5.97 2.47 -1.03
C LYS A 37 5.86 1.80 0.32
N LEU A 38 6.81 0.91 0.62
CA LEU A 38 6.93 0.30 1.94
C LEU A 38 7.89 1.17 2.76
N VAL A 39 7.42 1.67 3.89
CA VAL A 39 8.19 2.58 4.72
C VAL A 39 8.26 2.05 6.16
N LYS A 40 9.33 2.37 6.85
CA LYS A 40 9.47 2.05 8.26
C LYS A 40 8.69 3.07 9.08
N GLU A 41 8.11 2.64 10.19
CA GLU A 41 7.38 3.55 11.05
C GLU A 41 8.27 4.70 11.53
N SER A 42 9.54 4.43 11.79
CA SER A 42 10.51 5.44 12.20
C SER A 42 10.75 6.52 11.15
N GLU A 43 10.44 6.26 9.89
CA GLU A 43 10.58 7.23 8.80
C GLU A 43 9.36 8.13 8.66
N LEU A 44 8.27 7.83 9.37
CA LEU A 44 7.04 8.61 9.28
C LEU A 44 7.11 9.80 10.26
N PRO A 45 6.52 10.94 9.90
CA PRO A 45 6.41 12.06 10.82
C PRO A 45 5.45 11.73 11.96
N SER A 46 5.46 12.55 13.02
CA SER A 46 4.52 12.40 14.11
C SER A 46 3.07 12.52 13.59
N ARG A 47 2.12 11.97 14.34
CA ARG A 47 0.70 12.05 13.96
C ARG A 47 0.23 13.50 13.80
N ASP A 48 0.76 14.41 14.61
CA ASP A 48 0.36 15.82 14.59
C ASP A 48 0.73 16.51 13.28
N THR A 49 1.81 16.07 12.63
CA THR A 49 2.30 16.69 11.39
C THR A 49 1.98 15.86 10.15
N ARG A 50 1.42 14.66 10.32
CA ARG A 50 1.19 13.72 9.21
C ARG A 50 0.23 14.27 8.17
N ASN A 51 -0.72 15.11 8.56
CA ASN A 51 -1.67 15.73 7.63
C ASN A 51 -1.02 16.68 6.64
N PHE A 52 0.17 17.19 6.98
CA PHE A 52 0.90 18.14 6.14
C PHE A 52 2.06 17.46 5.40
N TRP A 53 2.23 16.16 5.62
CA TRP A 53 3.32 15.42 5.01
C TRP A 53 2.91 14.92 3.64
N THR A 54 3.79 15.12 2.66
CA THR A 54 3.59 14.63 1.31
C THR A 54 4.75 13.74 0.93
N MET A 55 4.50 12.77 0.05
CA MET A 55 5.52 11.87 -0.44
C MET A 55 5.29 11.68 -1.94
N GLU A 56 6.33 11.86 -2.72
CA GLU A 56 6.25 11.58 -4.15
C GLU A 56 6.46 10.09 -4.38
N ILE A 57 5.44 9.43 -4.93
CA ILE A 57 5.48 8.00 -5.22
C ILE A 57 5.12 7.80 -6.68
N ASP A 58 6.06 7.29 -7.47
CA ASP A 58 5.86 7.06 -8.90
C ASP A 58 6.43 5.70 -9.29
N LYS A 59 6.35 5.37 -10.58
CA LYS A 59 6.81 4.07 -11.08
C LYS A 59 8.32 3.83 -10.90
N TYR A 60 9.10 4.88 -10.66
CA TYR A 60 10.54 4.76 -10.52
C TYR A 60 10.98 4.48 -9.09
N ASN A 61 10.24 4.98 -8.10
CA ASN A 61 10.60 4.83 -6.69
C ASN A 61 9.65 3.90 -5.91
N ALA A 62 8.57 3.48 -6.52
CA ALA A 62 7.57 2.64 -5.85
C ALA A 62 8.10 1.22 -5.62
N ASP A 63 7.61 0.60 -4.54
CA ASP A 63 7.89 -0.80 -4.26
C ASP A 63 6.89 -1.73 -4.97
N GLY A 64 5.77 -1.18 -5.44
CA GLY A 64 4.79 -1.93 -6.19
C GLY A 64 3.60 -1.06 -6.58
N ILE A 65 2.58 -1.71 -7.11
CA ILE A 65 1.35 -1.07 -7.55
C ILE A 65 0.15 -1.89 -7.06
N GLY A 66 -0.91 -1.21 -6.66
CA GLY A 66 -2.14 -1.88 -6.28
C GLY A 66 -2.69 -2.70 -7.44
N LEU A 67 -3.11 -3.93 -7.16
CA LEU A 67 -3.61 -4.85 -8.17
C LEU A 67 -5.14 -4.89 -8.17
N THR A 68 -5.71 -5.17 -9.34
CA THR A 68 -7.14 -5.49 -9.41
C THR A 68 -7.37 -6.85 -8.73
N LYS A 69 -8.63 -7.14 -8.42
CA LYS A 69 -9.01 -8.42 -7.83
C LYS A 69 -8.52 -9.60 -8.68
N GLU A 70 -8.72 -9.50 -9.99
CA GLU A 70 -8.31 -10.56 -10.92
C GLU A 70 -6.79 -10.73 -10.94
N GLU A 71 -6.06 -9.62 -11.00
CA GLU A 71 -4.60 -9.64 -11.00
C GLU A 71 -4.06 -10.20 -9.70
N PHE A 72 -4.67 -9.84 -8.58
CA PHE A 72 -4.25 -10.35 -7.27
C PHE A 72 -4.41 -11.87 -7.19
N TYR A 73 -5.56 -12.40 -7.58
CA TYR A 73 -5.80 -13.84 -7.52
C TYR A 73 -4.93 -14.62 -8.50
N LYS A 74 -4.58 -14.01 -9.62
CA LYS A 74 -3.68 -14.63 -10.58
C LYS A 74 -2.25 -14.70 -10.04
N LYS A 75 -1.82 -13.65 -9.35
CA LYS A 75 -0.47 -13.59 -8.76
C LYS A 75 -0.35 -14.43 -7.49
N TYR A 76 -1.42 -14.48 -6.70
CA TYR A 76 -1.45 -15.18 -5.42
C TYR A 76 -2.64 -16.15 -5.36
N PRO A 77 -2.59 -17.25 -6.09
CA PRO A 77 -3.74 -18.17 -6.16
C PRO A 77 -4.14 -18.78 -4.81
N GLU A 78 -3.19 -18.90 -3.87
CA GLU A 78 -3.47 -19.39 -2.52
C GLU A 78 -4.34 -18.44 -1.70
N TYR A 79 -4.48 -17.21 -2.12
CA TYR A 79 -5.31 -16.21 -1.44
C TYR A 79 -6.64 -15.97 -2.14
N GLN A 80 -7.02 -16.85 -3.05
CA GLN A 80 -8.30 -16.74 -3.74
C GLN A 80 -9.44 -16.77 -2.73
N GLY A 81 -10.37 -15.82 -2.85
CA GLY A 81 -11.45 -15.67 -1.89
C GLY A 81 -11.20 -14.61 -0.83
N TRP A 82 -9.97 -14.11 -0.70
CA TRP A 82 -9.68 -13.01 0.19
C TRP A 82 -10.24 -11.70 -0.37
N ALA A 83 -10.65 -10.80 0.53
CA ALA A 83 -11.18 -9.51 0.12
C ALA A 83 -10.07 -8.66 -0.50
N VAL A 84 -10.30 -8.19 -1.73
CA VAL A 84 -9.41 -7.24 -2.43
C VAL A 84 -10.19 -5.96 -2.61
N GLN A 85 -9.55 -4.83 -2.32
CA GLN A 85 -10.19 -3.52 -2.38
C GLN A 85 -10.81 -3.23 -3.74
#